data_25f2ba31deb957fc556e42a4a2f2d2bc
#
_entry.id   25f2ba31deb957fc556e42a4a2f2d2bc
#
_cell.length_a   1.000
_cell.length_b   1.000
_cell.length_c   1.000
_cell.angle_alpha   90.00
_cell.angle_beta   90.00
_cell.angle_gamma   90.00
#
_symmetry.space_group_name_H-M   'P 1'
#
loop_
_entity.id
_entity.type
_entity.pdbx_description
1 polymer ?
#
loop_
_entity_poly.entity_id
_entity_poly.type
_entity_poly.pdbx_seq_one_letter_code
_entity_poly.pdbx_strand_id
1 'polypeptide(L)'
;MPKTTIIRSLLLALLLIAFLFGVGHLFVLRFQTGDIYPPYSSLRSDPLGTRVLYESLESLANITLERNYRFLHSLKPEPGTTFFYLGASADDYHPVPQELIDVCDRLVNSGGRLVVSFLPLNKTRKKGNKVKKEPESQKAENIECLKASQKNTTASIQEHWGVGFEFNQDLPVEDEGHPPLNAVSQRQGLPPIISWHSNLYFDQLDSTWQVLYTSEGYPVMIERSFGKGSLVLSADSFFISNEALRSERQPQLLALLLGRNAKIIVDESHFG
;
A
#
# COMPACT_ATOMS: atom_id res chain seq x y z
N MET A 1 36.07 8.03 -53.72
CA MET A 1 35.78 7.15 -52.57
C MET A 1 35.14 5.87 -53.06
N PRO A 2 35.59 4.70 -52.64
CA PRO A 2 35.02 3.43 -53.14
C PRO A 2 33.57 3.30 -52.65
N LYS A 3 32.65 2.95 -53.56
CA LYS A 3 31.21 2.79 -53.33
C LYS A 3 30.92 1.90 -52.11
N THR A 4 31.81 0.95 -51.79
CA THR A 4 31.74 0.06 -50.63
C THR A 4 31.87 0.75 -49.29
N THR A 5 32.64 1.85 -49.20
CA THR A 5 32.81 2.62 -47.95
C THR A 5 31.55 3.42 -47.63
N ILE A 6 30.91 4.00 -48.64
CA ILE A 6 29.65 4.75 -48.51
C ILE A 6 28.52 3.83 -48.05
N ILE A 7 28.41 2.63 -48.65
CA ILE A 7 27.40 1.63 -48.25
C ILE A 7 27.60 1.17 -46.79
N ARG A 8 28.84 0.93 -46.39
CA ARG A 8 29.17 0.56 -44.99
C ARG A 8 28.81 1.68 -44.01
N SER A 9 29.11 2.91 -44.31
CA SER A 9 28.78 4.07 -43.50
C SER A 9 27.26 4.26 -43.35
N LEU A 10 26.50 4.08 -44.46
CA LEU A 10 25.04 4.12 -44.44
C LEU A 10 24.42 3.00 -43.60
N LEU A 11 24.96 1.78 -43.69
CA LEU A 11 24.52 0.64 -42.90
C LEU A 11 24.79 0.87 -41.41
N LEU A 12 25.95 1.40 -41.03
CA LEU A 12 26.28 1.74 -39.64
C LEU A 12 25.37 2.86 -39.10
N ALA A 13 25.08 3.88 -39.89
CA ALA A 13 24.18 4.97 -39.54
C ALA A 13 22.74 4.40 -39.27
N LEU A 14 22.26 3.52 -40.14
CA LEU A 14 20.94 2.90 -40.00
C LEU A 14 20.85 2.04 -38.72
N LEU A 15 21.90 1.23 -38.45
CA LEU A 15 22.00 0.45 -37.23
C LEU A 15 22.01 1.31 -35.96
N LEU A 16 22.73 2.42 -35.98
CA LEU A 16 22.79 3.37 -34.89
C LEU A 16 21.41 4.02 -34.62
N ILE A 17 20.72 4.42 -35.69
CA ILE A 17 19.37 4.99 -35.60
C ILE A 17 18.39 3.95 -35.04
N ALA A 18 18.43 2.71 -35.54
CA ALA A 18 17.58 1.63 -35.03
C ALA A 18 17.87 1.30 -33.55
N PHE A 19 19.14 1.32 -33.16
CA PHE A 19 19.55 1.12 -31.76
C PHE A 19 19.03 2.25 -30.85
N LEU A 20 19.21 3.50 -31.23
CA LEU A 20 18.73 4.66 -30.46
C LEU A 20 17.20 4.67 -30.37
N PHE A 21 16.51 4.30 -31.43
CA PHE A 21 15.05 4.15 -31.42
C PHE A 21 14.61 3.03 -30.46
N GLY A 22 15.29 1.86 -30.51
CA GLY A 22 15.03 0.74 -29.60
C GLY A 22 15.24 1.10 -28.12
N VAL A 23 16.36 1.78 -27.82
CA VAL A 23 16.64 2.27 -26.46
C VAL A 23 15.59 3.29 -26.02
N GLY A 24 15.25 4.26 -26.87
CA GLY A 24 14.20 5.24 -26.58
C GLY A 24 12.85 4.59 -26.33
N HIS A 25 12.49 3.58 -27.14
CA HIS A 25 11.25 2.85 -26.96
C HIS A 25 11.21 2.04 -25.64
N LEU A 26 12.32 1.40 -25.27
CA LEU A 26 12.44 0.73 -23.98
C LEU A 26 12.31 1.70 -22.80
N PHE A 27 12.90 2.89 -22.90
CA PHE A 27 12.72 3.95 -21.90
C PHE A 27 11.26 4.36 -21.76
N VAL A 28 10.58 4.64 -22.89
CA VAL A 28 9.16 5.00 -22.88
C VAL A 28 8.30 3.89 -22.27
N LEU A 29 8.54 2.62 -22.62
CA LEU A 29 7.84 1.48 -22.02
C LEU A 29 8.08 1.42 -20.50
N ARG A 30 9.32 1.60 -20.06
CA ARG A 30 9.66 1.58 -18.64
C ARG A 30 8.96 2.70 -17.85
N PHE A 31 8.89 3.91 -18.42
CA PHE A 31 8.15 5.01 -17.80
C PHE A 31 6.64 4.80 -17.83
N GLN A 32 6.10 4.12 -18.85
CA GLN A 32 4.68 3.78 -18.94
C GLN A 32 4.27 2.66 -17.97
N THR A 33 5.15 1.72 -17.67
CA THR A 33 4.90 0.61 -16.74
C THR A 33 4.93 1.03 -15.27
N GLY A 34 5.39 2.24 -14.95
CA GLY A 34 5.32 2.77 -13.57
C GLY A 34 6.26 2.12 -12.56
N ASP A 35 7.16 1.25 -12.99
CA ASP A 35 8.09 0.47 -12.13
C ASP A 35 9.05 1.30 -11.25
N ILE A 36 9.08 2.62 -11.45
CA ILE A 36 9.96 3.52 -10.69
C ILE A 36 9.44 3.74 -9.26
N TYR A 37 8.12 3.69 -9.10
CA TYR A 37 7.48 3.92 -7.80
C TYR A 37 6.95 2.61 -7.21
N PRO A 38 6.99 2.44 -5.90
CA PRO A 38 6.45 1.26 -5.22
C PRO A 38 4.94 1.07 -5.49
N PRO A 39 4.42 -0.16 -5.34
CA PRO A 39 2.98 -0.41 -5.39
C PRO A 39 2.23 0.51 -4.42
N TYR A 40 1.06 0.99 -4.85
CA TYR A 40 0.16 1.90 -4.10
C TYR A 40 0.71 3.31 -3.84
N SER A 41 1.86 3.70 -4.40
CA SER A 41 2.27 5.09 -4.43
C SER A 41 1.30 5.92 -5.29
N SER A 42 0.98 7.12 -4.85
CA SER A 42 0.15 8.08 -5.61
C SER A 42 0.87 8.69 -6.82
N LEU A 43 2.16 8.42 -6.97
CA LEU A 43 2.96 8.79 -8.15
C LEU A 43 2.93 7.72 -9.23
N ARG A 44 2.56 6.49 -8.90
CA ARG A 44 2.56 5.34 -9.78
C ARG A 44 1.31 5.30 -10.68
N SER A 45 1.51 5.18 -11.98
CA SER A 45 0.44 5.26 -12.99
C SER A 45 -0.01 3.91 -13.57
N ASP A 46 0.70 2.82 -13.26
CA ASP A 46 0.33 1.48 -13.69
C ASP A 46 -0.87 0.91 -12.86
N PRO A 47 -1.38 -0.30 -13.14
CA PRO A 47 -2.51 -0.89 -12.43
C PRO A 47 -2.39 -0.88 -10.90
N LEU A 48 -1.18 -1.11 -10.36
CA LEU A 48 -0.93 -1.19 -8.93
C LEU A 48 -0.64 0.17 -8.26
N GLY A 49 -0.67 1.28 -9.00
CA GLY A 49 -0.55 2.62 -8.42
C GLY A 49 -1.87 3.14 -7.86
N THR A 50 -1.82 4.31 -7.20
CA THR A 50 -3.00 5.04 -6.70
C THR A 50 -3.09 6.46 -7.27
N ARG A 51 -2.44 6.71 -8.39
CA ARG A 51 -2.45 8.01 -9.06
C ARG A 51 -3.87 8.45 -9.47
N VAL A 52 -4.69 7.52 -9.96
CA VAL A 52 -6.08 7.81 -10.33
C VAL A 52 -6.89 8.26 -9.12
N LEU A 53 -6.69 7.64 -7.94
CA LEU A 53 -7.30 8.10 -6.70
C LEU A 53 -6.88 9.53 -6.39
N TYR A 54 -5.58 9.81 -6.41
CA TYR A 54 -5.03 11.14 -6.11
C TYR A 54 -5.61 12.20 -7.04
N GLU A 55 -5.53 12.02 -8.36
CA GLU A 55 -6.04 12.97 -9.36
C GLU A 55 -7.56 13.15 -9.27
N SER A 56 -8.30 12.08 -8.93
CA SER A 56 -9.75 12.15 -8.70
C SER A 56 -10.09 13.00 -7.48
N LEU A 57 -9.35 12.88 -6.38
CA LEU A 57 -9.51 13.70 -5.18
C LEU A 57 -9.11 15.16 -5.42
N GLU A 58 -8.05 15.41 -6.17
CA GLU A 58 -7.58 16.74 -6.56
C GLU A 58 -8.63 17.52 -7.37
N SER A 59 -9.47 16.81 -8.13
CA SER A 59 -10.55 17.42 -8.92
C SER A 59 -11.75 17.89 -8.09
N LEU A 60 -11.82 17.53 -6.79
CA LEU A 60 -12.94 17.90 -5.93
C LEU A 60 -12.76 19.31 -5.33
N ALA A 61 -13.72 20.19 -5.58
CA ALA A 61 -13.62 21.62 -5.26
C ALA A 61 -13.45 21.95 -3.76
N ASN A 62 -13.84 21.04 -2.86
CA ASN A 62 -13.85 21.30 -1.42
C ASN A 62 -12.80 20.50 -0.64
N ILE A 63 -11.80 19.95 -1.34
CA ILE A 63 -10.74 19.13 -0.76
C ILE A 63 -9.40 19.80 -0.97
N THR A 64 -8.61 19.92 0.10
CA THR A 64 -7.20 20.23 0.03
C THR A 64 -6.40 18.94 0.09
N LEU A 65 -5.65 18.64 -0.96
CA LEU A 65 -4.91 17.39 -1.11
C LEU A 65 -3.41 17.66 -1.11
N GLU A 66 -2.68 16.92 -0.28
CA GLU A 66 -1.22 17.05 -0.15
C GLU A 66 -0.56 15.68 -0.17
N ARG A 67 0.66 15.58 -0.74
CA ARG A 67 1.55 14.42 -0.55
C ARG A 67 2.53 14.70 0.56
N ASN A 68 2.68 13.74 1.47
CA ASN A 68 3.71 13.81 2.49
C ASN A 68 4.95 13.00 2.08
N TYR A 69 6.08 13.68 1.93
CA TYR A 69 7.39 13.08 1.68
C TYR A 69 8.32 13.17 2.90
N ARG A 70 7.83 13.73 4.00
CA ARG A 70 8.61 13.89 5.22
C ARG A 70 8.33 12.74 6.16
N PHE A 71 9.33 12.39 6.96
CA PHE A 71 9.13 11.39 8.01
C PHE A 71 7.87 11.69 8.85
N LEU A 72 7.09 10.67 9.14
CA LEU A 72 5.81 10.78 9.85
C LEU A 72 5.92 11.56 11.17
N HIS A 73 7.03 11.40 11.91
CA HIS A 73 7.23 12.10 13.18
C HIS A 73 7.27 13.64 13.05
N SER A 74 7.55 14.16 11.85
CA SER A 74 7.57 15.60 11.58
C SER A 74 6.19 16.18 11.24
N LEU A 75 5.17 15.35 11.07
CA LEU A 75 3.81 15.79 10.79
C LEU A 75 3.21 16.50 12.00
N LYS A 76 2.60 17.63 11.73
CA LYS A 76 1.78 18.32 12.72
C LYS A 76 0.35 17.84 12.57
N PRO A 77 -0.22 17.20 13.63
CA PRO A 77 -1.60 16.77 13.60
C PRO A 77 -2.53 17.98 13.49
N GLU A 78 -3.43 17.95 12.51
CA GLU A 78 -4.46 18.99 12.33
C GLU A 78 -5.83 18.33 12.41
N PRO A 79 -6.79 18.90 13.19
CA PRO A 79 -8.16 18.41 13.22
C PRO A 79 -8.78 18.47 11.81
N GLY A 80 -9.69 17.54 11.50
CA GLY A 80 -10.37 17.54 10.21
C GLY A 80 -9.47 17.12 9.03
N THR A 81 -8.36 16.42 9.31
CA THR A 81 -7.46 15.86 8.30
C THR A 81 -7.66 14.35 8.19
N THR A 82 -7.77 13.84 6.97
CA THR A 82 -7.65 12.41 6.67
C THR A 82 -6.25 12.11 6.19
N PHE A 83 -5.60 11.18 6.85
CA PHE A 83 -4.25 10.73 6.52
C PHE A 83 -4.31 9.33 5.93
N PHE A 84 -3.85 9.18 4.69
CA PHE A 84 -3.74 7.90 3.99
C PHE A 84 -2.32 7.35 4.09
N TYR A 85 -2.20 6.15 4.64
CA TYR A 85 -1.00 5.34 4.69
C TYR A 85 -1.29 4.04 3.91
N LEU A 86 -1.01 4.05 2.61
CA LEU A 86 -1.47 3.04 1.66
C LEU A 86 -0.34 2.10 1.28
N GLY A 87 -0.65 0.81 1.12
CA GLY A 87 0.35 -0.18 0.72
C GLY A 87 1.38 -0.48 1.82
N ALA A 88 0.99 -0.42 3.07
CA ALA A 88 1.85 -0.77 4.21
C ALA A 88 2.29 -2.24 4.14
N SER A 89 3.53 -2.53 4.50
CA SER A 89 3.98 -3.92 4.66
C SER A 89 3.51 -4.47 6.01
N ALA A 90 2.78 -5.58 6.02
CA ALA A 90 2.38 -6.21 7.29
C ALA A 90 3.58 -6.72 8.10
N ASP A 91 4.70 -7.04 7.45
CA ASP A 91 5.91 -7.51 8.12
C ASP A 91 6.58 -6.37 8.91
N ASP A 92 6.37 -5.09 8.55
CA ASP A 92 6.89 -3.92 9.27
C ASP A 92 6.12 -3.62 10.56
N TYR A 93 4.99 -4.29 10.78
CA TYR A 93 4.12 -4.11 11.93
C TYR A 93 4.30 -5.19 13.03
N HIS A 94 5.35 -6.01 12.92
CA HIS A 94 5.71 -6.99 13.95
C HIS A 94 7.24 -7.06 14.21
N PRO A 95 7.76 -6.36 15.18
CA PRO A 95 7.23 -5.30 16.06
C PRO A 95 7.25 -3.91 15.39
N VAL A 96 6.34 -3.03 15.81
CA VAL A 96 6.24 -1.65 15.29
C VAL A 96 7.14 -0.72 16.09
N PRO A 97 7.83 0.24 15.45
CA PRO A 97 8.50 1.31 16.16
C PRO A 97 7.50 2.13 17.00
N GLN A 98 7.78 2.34 18.28
CA GLN A 98 6.91 3.12 19.18
C GLN A 98 6.62 4.51 18.62
N GLU A 99 7.62 5.14 17.98
CA GLU A 99 7.47 6.46 17.37
C GLU A 99 6.35 6.51 16.31
N LEU A 100 6.17 5.42 15.54
CA LEU A 100 5.10 5.34 14.53
C LEU A 100 3.73 5.30 15.21
N ILE A 101 3.57 4.49 16.26
CA ILE A 101 2.34 4.42 17.04
C ILE A 101 2.03 5.78 17.65
N ASP A 102 3.01 6.44 18.26
CA ASP A 102 2.84 7.75 18.89
C ASP A 102 2.39 8.82 17.88
N VAL A 103 2.88 8.76 16.63
CA VAL A 103 2.44 9.67 15.57
C VAL A 103 1.00 9.38 15.15
N CYS A 104 0.68 8.10 14.94
CA CYS A 104 -0.68 7.69 14.60
C CYS A 104 -1.67 8.12 15.68
N ASP A 105 -1.33 7.90 16.94
CA ASP A 105 -2.15 8.32 18.08
C ASP A 105 -2.34 9.83 18.14
N ARG A 106 -1.28 10.60 17.93
CA ARG A 106 -1.40 12.07 17.89
C ARG A 106 -2.32 12.55 16.79
N LEU A 107 -2.22 11.97 15.57
CA LEU A 107 -3.08 12.30 14.44
C LEU A 107 -4.55 12.05 14.77
N VAL A 108 -4.86 10.88 15.31
CA VAL A 108 -6.24 10.50 15.63
C VAL A 108 -6.77 11.26 16.84
N ASN A 109 -5.99 11.41 17.91
CA ASN A 109 -6.38 12.15 19.10
C ASN A 109 -6.63 13.64 18.82
N SER A 110 -5.98 14.22 17.82
CA SER A 110 -6.24 15.61 17.40
C SER A 110 -7.57 15.79 16.66
N GLY A 111 -8.27 14.73 16.33
CA GLY A 111 -9.52 14.74 15.56
C GLY A 111 -9.32 14.43 14.07
N GLY A 112 -8.16 13.87 13.71
CA GLY A 112 -7.87 13.35 12.39
C GLY A 112 -8.46 11.97 12.15
N ARG A 113 -8.52 11.56 10.89
CA ARG A 113 -8.83 10.21 10.45
C ARG A 113 -7.59 9.57 9.88
N LEU A 114 -7.17 8.44 10.42
CA LEU A 114 -6.07 7.66 9.88
C LEU A 114 -6.62 6.43 9.15
N VAL A 115 -6.20 6.24 7.90
CA VAL A 115 -6.52 5.06 7.08
C VAL A 115 -5.23 4.36 6.73
N VAL A 116 -5.07 3.16 7.24
CA VAL A 116 -3.94 2.28 6.93
C VAL A 116 -4.45 1.12 6.09
N SER A 117 -3.88 0.91 4.91
CA SER A 117 -4.15 -0.28 4.11
C SER A 117 -2.87 -1.04 3.84
N PHE A 118 -2.93 -2.36 3.96
CA PHE A 118 -1.78 -3.22 3.78
C PHE A 118 -1.64 -3.66 2.33
N LEU A 119 -0.41 -3.98 1.93
CA LEU A 119 -0.14 -4.67 0.67
C LEU A 119 -0.92 -5.98 0.64
N PRO A 120 -1.57 -6.33 -0.49
CA PRO A 120 -2.14 -7.66 -0.65
C PRO A 120 -1.04 -8.69 -0.52
N LEU A 121 -1.11 -9.51 0.51
CA LEU A 121 -0.14 -10.56 0.80
C LEU A 121 -0.84 -11.90 0.79
N ASN A 122 -0.28 -12.84 0.02
CA ASN A 122 -0.73 -14.21 -0.07
C ASN A 122 0.36 -15.14 0.47
N LYS A 123 0.38 -15.37 1.79
CA LYS A 123 1.32 -16.33 2.40
C LYS A 123 0.74 -17.73 2.33
N THR A 124 1.33 -18.61 1.50
CA THR A 124 0.98 -20.03 1.44
C THR A 124 1.78 -20.86 2.41
N ARG A 125 1.13 -21.90 2.96
CA ARG A 125 1.83 -22.97 3.67
C ARG A 125 2.70 -23.74 2.67
N LYS A 126 4.02 -23.54 2.70
CA LYS A 126 4.96 -24.35 1.91
C LYS A 126 4.79 -25.81 2.32
N LYS A 127 4.11 -26.62 1.51
CA LYS A 127 4.13 -28.08 1.61
C LYS A 127 5.60 -28.51 1.46
N GLY A 128 6.14 -29.07 2.54
CA GLY A 128 7.50 -29.46 2.78
C GLY A 128 8.34 -29.87 1.56
N ASN A 129 9.02 -28.92 0.96
CA ASN A 129 10.24 -29.19 0.22
C ASN A 129 11.38 -28.52 0.97
N LYS A 130 12.35 -29.33 1.40
CA LYS A 130 13.60 -28.86 2.00
C LYS A 130 14.28 -27.89 1.05
N VAL A 131 14.05 -26.59 1.23
CA VAL A 131 14.82 -25.56 0.53
C VAL A 131 16.20 -25.54 1.15
N LYS A 132 17.22 -25.81 0.32
CA LYS A 132 18.63 -25.57 0.66
C LYS A 132 18.73 -24.12 1.13
N LYS A 133 19.17 -23.93 2.38
CA LYS A 133 19.55 -22.62 2.93
C LYS A 133 20.65 -22.04 2.03
N GLU A 134 20.34 -20.95 1.33
CA GLU A 134 21.41 -20.06 0.85
C GLU A 134 22.05 -19.37 2.06
N PRO A 135 23.36 -19.10 2.03
CA PRO A 135 24.06 -18.60 3.21
C PRO A 135 23.67 -17.16 3.52
N GLU A 136 23.07 -16.98 4.68
CA GLU A 136 22.66 -15.72 5.32
C GLU A 136 23.82 -14.76 5.69
N SER A 137 25.01 -14.89 5.12
CA SER A 137 26.20 -14.23 5.65
C SER A 137 26.46 -12.79 5.20
N GLN A 138 25.64 -12.18 4.37
CA GLN A 138 25.85 -10.79 3.95
C GLN A 138 24.77 -9.77 4.35
N LYS A 139 23.62 -10.23 4.88
CA LYS A 139 22.55 -9.33 5.36
C LYS A 139 22.65 -9.02 6.86
N ALA A 140 23.36 -9.83 7.61
CA ALA A 140 23.44 -9.69 9.07
C ALA A 140 24.38 -8.57 9.54
N GLU A 141 25.48 -8.28 8.83
CA GLU A 141 26.46 -7.28 9.27
C GLU A 141 25.98 -5.83 9.15
N ASN A 142 25.12 -5.52 8.16
CA ASN A 142 24.58 -4.16 8.02
C ASN A 142 23.44 -3.83 8.99
N ILE A 143 22.78 -4.85 9.55
CA ILE A 143 21.68 -4.67 10.52
C ILE A 143 22.24 -4.49 11.95
N GLU A 144 23.37 -5.09 12.28
CA GLU A 144 23.99 -4.94 13.61
C GLU A 144 24.60 -3.55 13.83
N CYS A 145 25.10 -2.89 12.79
CA CYS A 145 25.65 -1.54 12.90
C CYS A 145 24.58 -0.46 13.12
N LEU A 146 23.33 -0.70 12.68
CA LEU A 146 22.18 0.20 12.91
C LEU A 146 21.50 -0.04 14.27
N LYS A 147 21.69 -1.22 14.86
CA LYS A 147 21.13 -1.58 16.19
C LYS A 147 21.86 -0.96 17.37
N ALA A 148 23.09 -0.47 17.17
CA ALA A 148 23.93 0.03 18.26
C ALA A 148 23.70 1.50 18.64
N SER A 149 22.87 2.27 17.89
CA SER A 149 22.71 3.72 18.11
C SER A 149 21.31 4.20 18.51
N GLN A 150 20.29 3.36 18.50
CA GLN A 150 18.95 3.77 18.93
C GLN A 150 18.36 2.72 19.88
N LYS A 151 18.02 3.16 21.08
CA LYS A 151 17.12 2.46 22.00
C LYS A 151 15.70 2.51 21.37
N ASN A 152 15.47 1.77 20.26
CA ASN A 152 14.17 1.68 19.64
C ASN A 152 13.28 0.81 20.55
N THR A 153 12.48 1.46 21.35
CA THR A 153 11.38 0.80 22.05
C THR A 153 10.39 0.36 20.98
N THR A 154 10.14 -0.92 20.87
CA THR A 154 9.13 -1.49 19.97
C THR A 154 7.85 -1.73 20.76
N ALA A 155 6.71 -1.53 20.14
CA ALA A 155 5.40 -1.78 20.72
C ALA A 155 4.64 -2.86 19.95
N SER A 156 3.73 -3.50 20.63
CA SER A 156 2.78 -4.44 20.05
C SER A 156 1.50 -3.69 19.66
N ILE A 157 1.09 -3.74 18.41
CA ILE A 157 -0.20 -3.18 17.98
C ILE A 157 -1.35 -3.83 18.72
N GLN A 158 -1.25 -5.12 19.02
CA GLN A 158 -2.26 -5.84 19.75
C GLN A 158 -2.44 -5.28 21.18
N GLU A 159 -1.36 -5.03 21.89
CA GLU A 159 -1.41 -4.46 23.24
C GLU A 159 -1.89 -3.00 23.22
N HIS A 160 -1.54 -2.26 22.17
CA HIS A 160 -1.80 -0.83 22.09
C HIS A 160 -3.17 -0.50 21.48
N TRP A 161 -3.50 -1.12 20.35
CA TRP A 161 -4.75 -0.88 19.64
C TRP A 161 -5.78 -1.99 19.79
N GLY A 162 -5.49 -3.08 20.51
CA GLY A 162 -6.42 -4.18 20.71
C GLY A 162 -6.79 -4.89 19.42
N VAL A 163 -5.82 -5.08 18.51
CA VAL A 163 -5.98 -5.76 17.23
C VAL A 163 -4.73 -6.57 16.90
N GLY A 164 -4.92 -7.84 16.57
CA GLY A 164 -3.93 -8.71 15.98
C GLY A 164 -4.16 -8.87 14.48
N PHE A 165 -3.21 -9.44 13.77
CA PHE A 165 -3.38 -9.86 12.38
C PHE A 165 -2.67 -11.17 12.11
N GLU A 166 -3.35 -11.99 11.31
CA GLU A 166 -2.95 -13.33 10.96
C GLU A 166 -3.15 -13.57 9.45
N PHE A 167 -2.56 -14.65 8.94
CA PHE A 167 -2.72 -15.08 7.57
C PHE A 167 -3.51 -16.37 7.49
N ASN A 168 -4.59 -16.38 6.72
CA ASN A 168 -5.31 -17.59 6.41
C ASN A 168 -4.56 -18.38 5.32
N GLN A 169 -3.79 -19.38 5.76
CA GLN A 169 -2.95 -20.20 4.89
C GLN A 169 -3.73 -21.26 4.10
N ASP A 170 -5.00 -21.47 4.42
CA ASP A 170 -5.87 -22.45 3.75
C ASP A 170 -6.60 -21.83 2.55
N LEU A 171 -6.56 -20.50 2.40
CA LEU A 171 -7.13 -19.84 1.24
C LEU A 171 -6.25 -20.05 0.00
N PRO A 172 -6.87 -20.24 -1.18
CA PRO A 172 -6.13 -20.29 -2.43
C PRO A 172 -5.40 -18.97 -2.63
N VAL A 173 -4.12 -19.06 -2.94
CA VAL A 173 -3.35 -17.90 -3.42
C VAL A 173 -3.89 -17.54 -4.79
N GLU A 174 -4.00 -16.25 -5.06
CA GLU A 174 -4.25 -15.73 -6.38
C GLU A 174 -3.05 -16.12 -7.29
N ASP A 175 -3.10 -17.34 -7.82
CA ASP A 175 -2.23 -17.80 -8.89
C ASP A 175 -2.99 -17.66 -10.22
N GLU A 176 -2.26 -17.70 -11.34
CA GLU A 176 -2.83 -17.67 -12.68
C GLU A 176 -4.00 -18.66 -12.81
N GLY A 177 -5.23 -18.20 -12.59
CA GLY A 177 -6.45 -19.00 -12.72
C GLY A 177 -7.39 -19.04 -11.52
N HIS A 178 -7.04 -18.50 -10.38
CA HIS A 178 -7.98 -18.35 -9.27
C HIS A 178 -8.55 -16.94 -9.26
N PRO A 179 -9.88 -16.76 -9.21
CA PRO A 179 -10.51 -15.45 -9.10
C PRO A 179 -10.15 -14.83 -7.73
N PRO A 180 -10.16 -13.49 -7.64
CA PRO A 180 -10.01 -12.82 -6.36
C PRO A 180 -11.07 -13.28 -5.36
N LEU A 181 -10.75 -13.21 -4.08
CA LEU A 181 -11.72 -13.45 -3.01
C LEU A 181 -12.80 -12.35 -3.01
N ASN A 182 -13.86 -12.57 -2.27
CA ASN A 182 -14.89 -11.57 -2.04
C ASN A 182 -14.84 -11.09 -0.59
N ALA A 183 -14.81 -9.78 -0.39
CA ALA A 183 -15.09 -9.19 0.90
C ALA A 183 -16.54 -8.71 0.96
N VAL A 184 -17.27 -9.18 1.97
CA VAL A 184 -18.71 -8.94 2.18
C VAL A 184 -18.89 -7.87 3.25
N SER A 185 -19.69 -6.84 2.93
CA SER A 185 -19.97 -5.75 3.85
C SER A 185 -20.77 -6.18 5.07
N GLN A 186 -20.34 -5.71 6.24
CA GLN A 186 -21.05 -5.87 7.51
C GLN A 186 -21.81 -4.59 7.92
N ARG A 187 -21.74 -3.53 7.09
CA ARG A 187 -22.33 -2.22 7.38
C ARG A 187 -23.24 -1.77 6.25
N GLN A 188 -24.43 -1.30 6.58
CA GLN A 188 -25.35 -0.70 5.61
C GLN A 188 -24.78 0.56 4.95
N GLY A 189 -25.07 0.78 3.68
CA GLY A 189 -24.62 1.93 2.92
C GLY A 189 -23.23 1.76 2.29
N LEU A 190 -22.55 0.65 2.54
CA LEU A 190 -21.33 0.26 1.82
C LEU A 190 -21.67 -0.68 0.66
N PRO A 191 -20.79 -0.78 -0.35
CA PRO A 191 -20.91 -1.79 -1.39
C PRO A 191 -21.02 -3.19 -0.76
N PRO A 192 -22.02 -4.00 -1.16
CA PRO A 192 -22.27 -5.28 -0.50
C PRO A 192 -21.12 -6.27 -0.65
N ILE A 193 -20.42 -6.21 -1.78
CA ILE A 193 -19.29 -7.08 -2.11
C ILE A 193 -18.24 -6.24 -2.82
N ILE A 194 -16.97 -6.46 -2.50
CA ILE A 194 -15.79 -5.91 -3.18
C ILE A 194 -14.79 -7.03 -3.45
N SER A 195 -14.00 -6.91 -4.52
CA SER A 195 -12.90 -7.85 -4.81
C SER A 195 -11.81 -7.73 -3.75
N TRP A 196 -11.26 -8.86 -3.34
CA TRP A 196 -10.28 -8.96 -2.25
C TRP A 196 -9.08 -9.80 -2.66
N HIS A 197 -7.88 -9.29 -2.49
CA HIS A 197 -6.65 -9.87 -3.04
C HIS A 197 -5.64 -10.28 -1.96
N SER A 198 -6.05 -10.34 -0.71
CA SER A 198 -5.17 -10.67 0.43
C SER A 198 -5.74 -11.80 1.26
N ASN A 199 -4.88 -12.66 1.80
CA ASN A 199 -5.25 -13.64 2.82
C ASN A 199 -4.91 -13.18 4.26
N LEU A 200 -4.48 -11.92 4.41
CA LEU A 200 -4.34 -11.24 5.70
C LEU A 200 -5.74 -10.97 6.28
N TYR A 201 -5.91 -11.16 7.57
CA TYR A 201 -7.14 -10.81 8.31
C TYR A 201 -6.79 -10.28 9.69
N PHE A 202 -7.75 -9.59 10.31
CA PHE A 202 -7.63 -9.09 11.67
C PHE A 202 -8.21 -10.07 12.66
N ASP A 203 -7.50 -10.31 13.74
CA ASP A 203 -7.94 -11.17 14.86
C ASP A 203 -7.84 -10.42 16.19
N GLN A 204 -8.28 -11.09 17.27
CA GLN A 204 -8.19 -10.59 18.65
C GLN A 204 -8.70 -9.13 18.79
N LEU A 205 -9.78 -8.82 18.07
CA LEU A 205 -10.40 -7.50 18.09
C LEU A 205 -11.05 -7.24 19.46
N ASP A 206 -10.69 -6.12 20.10
CA ASP A 206 -11.44 -5.65 21.23
C ASP A 206 -12.83 -5.10 20.84
N SER A 207 -13.69 -4.87 21.82
CA SER A 207 -15.09 -4.45 21.59
C SER A 207 -15.24 -3.04 20.99
N THR A 208 -14.16 -2.26 20.85
CA THR A 208 -14.19 -0.91 20.26
C THR A 208 -14.09 -0.93 18.74
N TRP A 209 -13.66 -2.05 18.17
CA TRP A 209 -13.57 -2.22 16.73
C TRP A 209 -14.91 -2.60 16.11
N GLN A 210 -15.26 -1.93 15.01
CA GLN A 210 -16.38 -2.24 14.15
C GLN A 210 -15.87 -2.91 12.87
N VAL A 211 -16.39 -4.08 12.55
CA VAL A 211 -16.06 -4.78 11.31
C VAL A 211 -16.83 -4.13 10.16
N LEU A 212 -16.13 -3.66 9.15
CA LEU A 212 -16.70 -3.09 7.93
C LEU A 212 -16.89 -4.16 6.85
N TYR A 213 -15.89 -5.03 6.68
CA TYR A 213 -15.91 -6.14 5.72
C TYR A 213 -15.33 -7.40 6.32
N THR A 214 -15.88 -8.54 5.89
CA THR A 214 -15.33 -9.88 6.16
C THR A 214 -15.05 -10.59 4.85
N SER A 215 -13.96 -11.37 4.79
CA SER A 215 -13.66 -12.30 3.69
C SER A 215 -13.56 -13.70 4.28
N GLU A 216 -14.29 -14.68 3.71
CA GLU A 216 -14.38 -16.05 4.21
C GLU A 216 -14.71 -16.12 5.72
N GLY A 217 -15.50 -15.15 6.21
CA GLY A 217 -15.89 -15.06 7.63
C GLY A 217 -14.88 -14.35 8.54
N TYR A 218 -13.71 -13.98 8.05
CA TYR A 218 -12.67 -13.28 8.82
C TYR A 218 -12.77 -11.75 8.62
N PRO A 219 -12.59 -10.93 9.67
CA PRO A 219 -12.54 -9.48 9.55
C PRO A 219 -11.35 -9.04 8.69
N VAL A 220 -11.60 -8.28 7.63
CA VAL A 220 -10.56 -7.82 6.69
C VAL A 220 -10.49 -6.30 6.54
N MET A 221 -11.56 -5.60 6.91
CA MET A 221 -11.56 -4.15 7.05
C MET A 221 -12.32 -3.77 8.32
N ILE A 222 -11.69 -2.95 9.16
CA ILE A 222 -12.20 -2.58 10.48
C ILE A 222 -12.05 -1.08 10.73
N GLU A 223 -12.92 -0.53 11.56
CA GLU A 223 -12.91 0.88 11.96
C GLU A 223 -13.14 1.01 13.45
N ARG A 224 -12.50 1.99 14.09
CA ARG A 224 -12.82 2.40 15.45
C ARG A 224 -12.72 3.91 15.63
N SER A 225 -13.52 4.44 16.54
CA SER A 225 -13.29 5.79 17.08
C SER A 225 -12.13 5.71 18.07
N PHE A 226 -11.21 6.65 17.99
CA PHE A 226 -10.04 6.72 18.87
C PHE A 226 -9.77 8.19 19.23
N GLY A 227 -9.87 8.53 20.49
CA GLY A 227 -9.79 9.92 20.94
C GLY A 227 -10.89 10.79 20.30
N LYS A 228 -10.52 11.85 19.60
CA LYS A 228 -11.44 12.74 18.87
C LYS A 228 -11.59 12.38 17.39
N GLY A 229 -10.85 11.40 16.90
CA GLY A 229 -10.80 11.00 15.50
C GLY A 229 -11.19 9.54 15.30
N SER A 230 -10.71 8.96 14.22
CA SER A 230 -10.99 7.56 13.86
C SER A 230 -9.82 6.90 13.16
N LEU A 231 -9.74 5.59 13.33
CA LEU A 231 -8.74 4.72 12.70
C LEU A 231 -9.46 3.67 11.85
N VAL A 232 -9.02 3.52 10.60
CA VAL A 232 -9.45 2.46 9.69
C VAL A 232 -8.25 1.61 9.33
N LEU A 233 -8.38 0.30 9.47
CA LEU A 233 -7.39 -0.67 9.01
C LEU A 233 -8.01 -1.53 7.92
N SER A 234 -7.28 -1.74 6.84
CA SER A 234 -7.66 -2.62 5.73
C SER A 234 -6.53 -3.60 5.42
N ALA A 235 -6.84 -4.88 5.40
CA ALA A 235 -5.89 -5.95 5.11
C ALA A 235 -5.55 -6.09 3.62
N ASP A 236 -6.09 -5.24 2.78
CA ASP A 236 -5.83 -5.15 1.34
C ASP A 236 -5.82 -3.68 0.91
N SER A 237 -5.05 -3.37 -0.12
CA SER A 237 -5.02 -2.04 -0.77
C SER A 237 -5.56 -2.07 -2.21
N PHE A 238 -5.95 -3.24 -2.74
CA PHE A 238 -6.33 -3.36 -4.15
C PHE A 238 -7.50 -2.45 -4.52
N PHE A 239 -8.52 -2.33 -3.67
CA PHE A 239 -9.73 -1.54 -3.94
C PHE A 239 -9.49 -0.04 -4.20
N ILE A 240 -8.30 0.48 -3.87
CA ILE A 240 -7.87 1.86 -4.16
C ILE A 240 -6.87 1.96 -5.30
N SER A 241 -6.48 0.83 -5.89
CA SER A 241 -5.55 0.80 -7.02
C SER A 241 -6.14 1.44 -8.27
N ASN A 242 -5.28 1.84 -9.21
CA ASN A 242 -5.71 2.34 -10.50
C ASN A 242 -6.57 1.32 -11.26
N GLU A 243 -6.27 0.03 -11.12
CA GLU A 243 -7.03 -1.07 -11.72
C GLU A 243 -8.43 -1.18 -11.13
N ALA A 244 -8.55 -1.24 -9.81
CA ALA A 244 -9.84 -1.31 -9.13
C ALA A 244 -10.71 -0.07 -9.42
N LEU A 245 -10.11 1.13 -9.40
CA LEU A 245 -10.86 2.35 -9.73
C LEU A 245 -11.30 2.44 -11.18
N ARG A 246 -10.65 1.71 -12.09
CA ARG A 246 -11.07 1.59 -13.48
C ARG A 246 -12.21 0.60 -13.66
N SER A 247 -12.15 -0.56 -13.00
CA SER A 247 -13.06 -1.70 -13.20
C SER A 247 -14.19 -1.78 -12.16
N GLU A 248 -13.90 -1.43 -10.90
CA GLU A 248 -14.77 -1.68 -9.74
C GLU A 248 -14.90 -0.44 -8.86
N ARG A 249 -15.33 0.67 -9.41
CA ARG A 249 -15.47 1.92 -8.63
C ARG A 249 -16.44 1.75 -7.46
N GLN A 250 -15.96 2.05 -6.26
CA GLN A 250 -16.72 1.90 -5.02
C GLN A 250 -16.83 3.28 -4.30
N PRO A 251 -17.64 4.21 -4.81
CA PRO A 251 -17.69 5.59 -4.31
C PRO A 251 -18.12 5.68 -2.85
N GLN A 252 -19.01 4.79 -2.38
CA GLN A 252 -19.46 4.76 -1.00
C GLN A 252 -18.34 4.35 -0.05
N LEU A 253 -17.51 3.39 -0.45
CA LEU A 253 -16.33 2.99 0.33
C LEU A 253 -15.29 4.11 0.36
N LEU A 254 -15.00 4.73 -0.78
CA LEU A 254 -14.08 5.86 -0.84
C LEU A 254 -14.56 7.02 0.04
N ALA A 255 -15.86 7.34 0.00
CA ALA A 255 -16.46 8.37 0.85
C ALA A 255 -16.33 8.04 2.34
N LEU A 256 -16.50 6.77 2.74
CA LEU A 256 -16.26 6.32 4.11
C LEU A 256 -14.79 6.53 4.50
N LEU A 257 -13.84 6.15 3.64
CA LEU A 257 -12.41 6.29 3.93
C LEU A 257 -12.00 7.76 4.09
N LEU A 258 -12.51 8.63 3.23
CA LEU A 258 -12.28 10.07 3.33
C LEU A 258 -12.87 10.68 4.61
N GLY A 259 -14.01 10.14 5.07
CA GLY A 259 -14.76 10.72 6.17
C GLY A 259 -15.37 12.07 5.78
N ARG A 260 -15.51 12.98 6.76
CA ARG A 260 -16.05 14.34 6.56
C ARG A 260 -14.96 15.42 6.49
N ASN A 261 -13.73 15.02 6.32
CA ASN A 261 -12.57 15.90 6.37
C ASN A 261 -12.34 16.58 5.02
N ALA A 262 -11.97 17.86 5.06
CA ALA A 262 -11.69 18.65 3.88
C ALA A 262 -10.19 18.62 3.49
N LYS A 263 -9.31 18.28 4.42
CA LYS A 263 -7.88 18.11 4.17
C LYS A 263 -7.52 16.63 4.09
N ILE A 264 -6.81 16.26 3.06
CA ILE A 264 -6.34 14.90 2.82
C ILE A 264 -4.84 14.92 2.62
N ILE A 265 -4.14 14.05 3.32
CA ILE A 265 -2.69 13.86 3.17
C ILE A 265 -2.47 12.41 2.76
N VAL A 266 -1.77 12.20 1.64
CA VAL A 266 -1.33 10.88 1.19
C VAL A 266 0.15 10.73 1.54
N ASP A 267 0.49 9.72 2.32
CA ASP A 267 1.87 9.47 2.72
C ASP A 267 2.63 8.75 1.62
N GLU A 268 3.75 9.34 1.23
CA GLU A 268 4.74 8.75 0.31
C GLU A 268 6.08 8.47 1.03
N SER A 269 6.21 8.89 2.29
CA SER A 269 7.48 8.81 3.02
C SER A 269 7.91 7.40 3.40
N HIS A 270 6.96 6.47 3.50
CA HIS A 270 7.23 5.06 3.84
C HIS A 270 7.70 4.23 2.64
N PHE A 271 7.67 4.80 1.46
CA PHE A 271 8.15 4.12 0.26
C PHE A 271 9.65 4.32 -0.01
N GLY A 272 10.36 5.14 0.79
CA GLY A 272 11.79 5.41 0.68
C GLY A 272 12.13 6.75 0.07
#